data_4f9476d1a115facf24872ce267da8f4a
#
_entry.id   4f9476d1a115facf24872ce267da8f4a
#
_cell.length_a   1.000
_cell.length_b   1.000
_cell.length_c   1.000
_cell.angle_alpha   90.00
_cell.angle_beta   90.00
_cell.angle_gamma   90.00
#
_symmetry.space_group_name_H-M   'P 1'
#
loop_
_entity.id
_entity.type
_entity.pdbx_description
1 polymer ?
#
loop_
_entity_poly.entity_id
_entity_poly.type
_entity_poly.pdbx_seq_one_letter_code
_entity_poly.pdbx_strand_id
1 'polypeptide(L)'
;MKRRVLVDTGPLVAILSSVDHHHAACVKALHQLPGPLFSCWPVITEAVWLLRSHPSAVQQLLRSCFSEKPGGFLELLPLAGTEASAIAEVMKQYQDIRPQLADAALVYLAARERIDTIFTLDRRDFAVYRSWQKRPFRIVP
;
A
#
# COMPACT_ATOMS: atom_id res chain seq x y z
N MET A 1 -1.55 21.82 -2.32
CA MET A 1 -2.19 20.48 -2.34
C MET A 1 -1.43 19.51 -1.46
N LYS A 2 -2.16 18.73 -0.69
CA LYS A 2 -1.52 17.67 0.10
C LYS A 2 -1.04 16.56 -0.82
N ARG A 3 0.17 16.06 -0.58
CA ARG A 3 0.69 14.91 -1.30
C ARG A 3 -0.05 13.64 -0.85
N ARG A 4 -0.58 12.90 -1.81
CA ARG A 4 -1.18 11.60 -1.52
C ARG A 4 -0.10 10.53 -1.42
N VAL A 5 -0.28 9.57 -0.52
CA VAL A 5 0.68 8.50 -0.26
C VAL A 5 -0.02 7.16 -0.39
N LEU A 6 0.53 6.29 -1.22
CA LEU A 6 0.12 4.89 -1.27
C LEU A 6 0.78 4.13 -0.12
N VAL A 7 0.11 3.12 0.40
CA VAL A 7 0.68 2.25 1.43
C VAL A 7 0.67 0.80 0.99
N ASP A 8 1.81 0.15 1.16
CA ASP A 8 2.03 -1.27 0.90
C ASP A 8 1.66 -2.12 2.11
N THR A 9 1.69 -3.43 1.94
CA THR A 9 1.31 -4.42 2.95
C THR A 9 2.20 -4.37 4.20
N GLY A 10 3.52 -4.28 4.03
CA GLY A 10 4.48 -4.31 5.16
C GLY A 10 4.17 -3.30 6.25
N PRO A 11 4.03 -2.01 5.92
CA PRO A 11 3.69 -1.00 6.92
C PRO A 11 2.34 -1.23 7.59
N LEU A 12 1.34 -1.72 6.88
CA LEU A 12 0.03 -2.01 7.48
C LEU A 12 0.13 -3.10 8.55
N VAL A 13 0.85 -4.17 8.24
CA VAL A 13 1.12 -5.24 9.21
C VAL A 13 1.89 -4.71 10.42
N ALA A 14 2.91 -3.90 10.17
CA ALA A 14 3.74 -3.31 11.24
C ALA A 14 2.94 -2.38 12.14
N ILE A 15 2.05 -1.56 11.57
CA ILE A 15 1.20 -0.65 12.35
C ILE A 15 0.26 -1.43 13.28
N LEU A 16 -0.28 -2.55 12.79
CA LEU A 16 -1.30 -3.31 13.50
C LEU A 16 -0.76 -4.42 14.39
N SER A 17 0.53 -4.71 14.28
CA SER A 17 1.20 -5.72 15.12
C SER A 17 2.26 -5.07 16.00
N SER A 18 1.98 -4.96 17.29
CA SER A 18 2.89 -4.33 18.24
C SER A 18 4.20 -5.10 18.44
N VAL A 19 4.26 -6.36 18.01
CA VAL A 19 5.48 -7.19 18.10
C VAL A 19 6.32 -7.16 16.82
N ASP A 20 5.85 -6.48 15.77
CA ASP A 20 6.61 -6.34 14.54
C ASP A 20 7.83 -5.45 14.76
N HIS A 21 8.97 -5.82 14.16
CA HIS A 21 10.23 -5.05 14.29
C HIS A 21 10.07 -3.60 13.84
N HIS A 22 9.21 -3.35 12.88
CA HIS A 22 9.01 -2.03 12.29
C HIS A 22 7.83 -1.28 12.88
N HIS A 23 7.20 -1.81 13.94
CA HIS A 23 5.99 -1.21 14.52
C HIS A 23 6.19 0.26 14.90
N ALA A 24 7.19 0.56 15.71
CA ALA A 24 7.41 1.92 16.20
C ALA A 24 7.70 2.89 15.05
N ALA A 25 8.55 2.49 14.09
CA ALA A 25 8.91 3.33 12.96
C ALA A 25 7.71 3.59 12.03
N CYS A 26 6.88 2.58 11.80
CA CYS A 26 5.69 2.73 10.94
C CYS A 26 4.58 3.53 11.61
N VAL A 27 4.37 3.37 12.92
CA VAL A 27 3.42 4.22 13.66
C VAL A 27 3.86 5.67 13.63
N LYS A 28 5.15 5.93 13.85
CA LYS A 28 5.69 7.29 13.77
C LYS A 28 5.48 7.89 12.38
N ALA A 29 5.79 7.12 11.33
CA ALA A 29 5.60 7.56 9.95
C ALA A 29 4.13 7.87 9.66
N LEU A 30 3.21 7.02 10.11
CA LEU A 30 1.77 7.23 9.95
C LEU A 30 1.34 8.59 10.53
N HIS A 31 1.83 8.93 11.70
CA HIS A 31 1.50 10.20 12.36
C HIS A 31 2.08 11.42 11.65
N GLN A 32 3.15 11.23 10.88
CA GLN A 32 3.83 12.31 10.15
C GLN A 32 3.32 12.51 8.72
N LEU A 33 2.63 11.51 8.16
CA LEU A 33 2.15 11.57 6.78
C LEU A 33 0.83 12.35 6.69
N PRO A 34 0.61 13.08 5.58
CA PRO A 34 -0.59 13.89 5.43
C PRO A 34 -1.81 13.05 5.05
N GLY A 35 -2.94 13.37 5.69
CA GLY A 35 -4.25 12.82 5.34
C GLY A 35 -4.35 11.32 5.47
N PRO A 36 -5.38 10.70 4.86
CA PRO A 36 -5.46 9.25 4.81
C PRO A 36 -4.41 8.68 3.87
N LEU A 37 -3.98 7.46 4.15
CA LEU A 37 -3.15 6.69 3.22
C LEU A 37 -4.05 5.98 2.21
N PHE A 38 -3.57 5.83 0.98
CA PHE A 38 -4.32 5.19 -0.08
C PHE A 38 -3.78 3.79 -0.34
N SER A 39 -4.70 2.84 -0.51
CA SER A 39 -4.34 1.45 -0.78
C SER A 39 -5.38 0.81 -1.70
N CYS A 40 -5.42 -0.51 -1.73
CA CYS A 40 -6.35 -1.27 -2.57
C CYS A 40 -6.61 -2.65 -1.96
N TRP A 41 -7.66 -3.31 -2.45
CA TRP A 41 -8.04 -4.63 -1.94
C TRP A 41 -6.93 -5.68 -2.02
N PRO A 42 -6.12 -5.78 -3.08
CA PRO A 42 -5.02 -6.75 -3.09
C PRO A 42 -4.05 -6.59 -1.92
N VAL A 43 -3.73 -5.35 -1.53
CA VAL A 43 -2.88 -5.07 -0.38
C VAL A 43 -3.57 -5.50 0.92
N ILE A 44 -4.85 -5.16 1.08
CA ILE A 44 -5.63 -5.56 2.25
C ILE A 44 -5.72 -7.08 2.35
N THR A 45 -5.92 -7.77 1.23
CA THR A 45 -5.98 -9.23 1.19
C THR A 45 -4.69 -9.86 1.72
N GLU A 46 -3.54 -9.37 1.27
CA GLU A 46 -2.25 -9.85 1.73
C GLU A 46 -2.03 -9.55 3.22
N ALA A 47 -2.36 -8.33 3.65
CA ALA A 47 -2.23 -7.95 5.06
C ALA A 47 -3.10 -8.80 5.98
N VAL A 48 -4.34 -9.08 5.58
CA VAL A 48 -5.25 -9.97 6.34
C VAL A 48 -4.64 -11.38 6.47
N TRP A 49 -4.08 -11.88 5.37
CA TRP A 49 -3.42 -13.18 5.40
C TRP A 49 -2.24 -13.20 6.39
N LEU A 50 -1.40 -12.17 6.36
CA LEU A 50 -0.24 -12.08 7.26
C LEU A 50 -0.64 -11.90 8.72
N LEU A 51 -1.79 -11.26 8.98
CA LEU A 51 -2.32 -11.02 10.32
C LEU A 51 -3.30 -12.10 10.79
N ARG A 52 -3.48 -13.19 10.04
CA ARG A 52 -4.57 -14.17 10.28
C ARG A 52 -4.56 -14.81 11.66
N SER A 53 -3.40 -14.90 12.30
CA SER A 53 -3.31 -15.44 13.67
C SER A 53 -3.70 -14.41 14.75
N HIS A 54 -3.99 -13.17 14.34
CA HIS A 54 -4.38 -12.08 15.24
C HIS A 54 -5.70 -11.48 14.79
N PRO A 55 -6.83 -12.13 15.12
CA PRO A 55 -8.16 -11.71 14.62
C PRO A 55 -8.52 -10.26 14.96
N SER A 56 -8.11 -9.75 16.12
CA SER A 56 -8.35 -8.36 16.49
C SER A 56 -7.66 -7.38 15.57
N ALA A 57 -6.42 -7.70 15.15
CA ALA A 57 -5.67 -6.87 14.22
C ALA A 57 -6.33 -6.87 12.83
N VAL A 58 -6.80 -8.02 12.37
CA VAL A 58 -7.54 -8.13 11.10
C VAL A 58 -8.80 -7.25 11.14
N GLN A 59 -9.56 -7.33 12.20
CA GLN A 59 -10.78 -6.53 12.36
C GLN A 59 -10.46 -5.03 12.40
N GLN A 60 -9.42 -4.66 13.11
CA GLN A 60 -8.96 -3.28 13.18
C GLN A 60 -8.54 -2.75 11.81
N LEU A 61 -7.82 -3.56 11.03
CA LEU A 61 -7.44 -3.21 9.66
C LEU A 61 -8.67 -2.92 8.80
N LEU A 62 -9.64 -3.83 8.81
CA LEU A 62 -10.85 -3.67 7.99
C LEU A 62 -11.66 -2.44 8.40
N ARG A 63 -11.74 -2.16 9.71
CA ARG A 63 -12.43 -0.97 10.19
C ARG A 63 -11.67 0.33 9.88
N SER A 64 -10.39 0.23 9.56
CA SER A 64 -9.55 1.39 9.21
C SER A 64 -9.68 1.80 7.75
N CYS A 65 -10.39 1.02 6.92
CA CYS A 65 -10.43 1.21 5.47
C CYS A 65 -11.36 2.33 4.97
N PHE A 66 -11.92 3.12 5.88
CA PHE A 66 -12.74 4.27 5.52
C PHE A 66 -12.38 5.44 6.44
N SER A 67 -11.71 6.44 5.89
CA SER A 67 -11.10 7.52 6.68
C SER A 67 -12.11 8.45 7.35
N GLU A 68 -13.34 8.53 6.86
CA GLU A 68 -14.39 9.35 7.45
C GLU A 68 -14.98 8.77 8.74
N LYS A 69 -14.72 7.48 9.01
CA LYS A 69 -15.13 6.86 10.27
C LYS A 69 -14.07 7.06 11.34
N PRO A 70 -14.47 7.15 12.64
CA PRO A 70 -13.49 7.21 13.73
C PRO A 70 -12.50 6.04 13.67
N GLY A 71 -11.20 6.35 13.77
CA GLY A 71 -10.13 5.35 13.67
C GLY A 71 -9.72 4.97 12.25
N GLY A 72 -10.44 5.45 11.22
CA GLY A 72 -10.08 5.21 9.84
C GLY A 72 -8.87 6.02 9.41
N PHE A 73 -7.88 5.36 8.81
CA PHE A 73 -6.70 6.03 8.28
C PHE A 73 -6.39 5.65 6.84
N LEU A 74 -7.24 4.81 6.23
CA LEU A 74 -7.07 4.34 4.86
C LEU A 74 -8.24 4.77 3.99
N GLU A 75 -7.93 4.98 2.72
CA GLU A 75 -8.90 5.07 1.64
C GLU A 75 -8.52 4.03 0.59
N LEU A 76 -9.47 3.17 0.21
CA LEU A 76 -9.23 2.18 -0.82
C LEU A 76 -9.57 2.74 -2.19
N LEU A 77 -8.59 2.72 -3.07
CA LEU A 77 -8.79 3.10 -4.47
C LEU A 77 -9.46 1.93 -5.21
N PRO A 78 -10.53 2.18 -5.96
CA PRO A 78 -11.26 1.11 -6.61
C PRO A 78 -10.45 0.50 -7.75
N LEU A 79 -10.63 -0.81 -7.94
CA LEU A 79 -10.08 -1.57 -9.06
C LEU A 79 -11.20 -2.39 -9.67
N ALA A 80 -11.55 -2.09 -10.92
CA ALA A 80 -12.58 -2.82 -11.65
C ALA A 80 -11.96 -3.96 -12.46
N GLY A 81 -12.77 -4.96 -12.79
CA GLY A 81 -12.32 -6.07 -13.63
C GLY A 81 -11.79 -5.62 -14.99
N THR A 82 -12.30 -4.50 -15.52
CA THR A 82 -11.81 -3.90 -16.77
C THR A 82 -10.36 -3.42 -16.69
N GLU A 83 -9.82 -3.26 -15.49
CA GLU A 83 -8.44 -2.80 -15.28
C GLU A 83 -7.46 -3.96 -15.10
N ALA A 84 -7.95 -5.19 -15.03
CA ALA A 84 -7.10 -6.37 -14.77
C ALA A 84 -6.02 -6.56 -15.85
N SER A 85 -6.34 -6.32 -17.11
CA SER A 85 -5.37 -6.45 -18.20
C SER A 85 -4.22 -5.44 -18.09
N ALA A 86 -4.52 -4.22 -17.64
CA ALA A 86 -3.50 -3.20 -17.42
C ALA A 86 -2.57 -3.60 -16.28
N ILE A 87 -3.11 -4.20 -15.22
CA ILE A 87 -2.30 -4.72 -14.11
C ILE A 87 -1.43 -5.89 -14.60
N ALA A 88 -1.96 -6.76 -15.46
CA ALA A 88 -1.19 -7.84 -16.07
C ALA A 88 0.01 -7.29 -16.86
N GLU A 89 -0.17 -6.18 -17.57
CA GLU A 89 0.94 -5.53 -18.29
C GLU A 89 2.02 -5.01 -17.34
N VAL A 90 1.64 -4.49 -16.17
CA VAL A 90 2.62 -4.09 -15.14
C VAL A 90 3.40 -5.32 -14.67
N MET A 91 2.73 -6.43 -14.41
CA MET A 91 3.40 -7.67 -13.98
C MET A 91 4.36 -8.17 -15.03
N LYS A 92 4.00 -8.07 -16.32
CA LYS A 92 4.86 -8.43 -17.42
C LYS A 92 6.09 -7.52 -17.51
N GLN A 93 5.89 -6.22 -17.37
CA GLN A 93 6.97 -5.23 -17.43
C GLN A 93 8.06 -5.50 -16.39
N TYR A 94 7.65 -5.92 -15.19
CA TYR A 94 8.57 -6.17 -14.07
C TYR A 94 8.73 -7.66 -13.76
N GLN A 95 8.50 -8.55 -14.74
CA GLN A 95 8.48 -9.99 -14.50
C GLN A 95 9.79 -10.54 -13.92
N ASP A 96 10.91 -9.87 -14.17
CA ASP A 96 12.22 -10.31 -13.66
C ASP A 96 12.31 -10.26 -12.13
N ILE A 97 11.60 -9.33 -11.50
CA ILE A 97 11.55 -9.23 -10.04
C ILE A 97 10.30 -9.89 -9.44
N ARG A 98 9.50 -10.54 -10.28
CA ARG A 98 8.35 -11.36 -9.86
C ARG A 98 7.38 -10.61 -8.91
N PRO A 99 6.77 -9.50 -9.34
CA PRO A 99 5.86 -8.76 -8.49
C PRO A 99 4.66 -9.59 -8.09
N GLN A 100 4.22 -9.42 -6.85
CA GLN A 100 2.93 -9.93 -6.43
C GLN A 100 1.83 -9.03 -6.97
N LEU A 101 0.59 -9.51 -6.96
CA LEU A 101 -0.55 -8.72 -7.42
C LEU A 101 -0.68 -7.40 -6.66
N ALA A 102 -0.41 -7.42 -5.35
CA ALA A 102 -0.46 -6.21 -4.54
C ALA A 102 0.52 -5.15 -5.05
N ASP A 103 1.77 -5.55 -5.35
CA ASP A 103 2.78 -4.62 -5.88
C ASP A 103 2.35 -4.04 -7.23
N ALA A 104 1.92 -4.92 -8.13
CA ALA A 104 1.51 -4.51 -9.48
C ALA A 104 0.28 -3.59 -9.42
N ALA A 105 -0.66 -3.87 -8.52
CA ALA A 105 -1.82 -3.02 -8.33
C ALA A 105 -1.42 -1.63 -7.84
N LEU A 106 -0.48 -1.52 -6.90
CA LEU A 106 0.01 -0.23 -6.42
C LEU A 106 0.73 0.55 -7.52
N VAL A 107 1.56 -0.11 -8.31
CA VAL A 107 2.24 0.53 -9.44
C VAL A 107 1.24 1.06 -10.46
N TYR A 108 0.24 0.24 -10.79
CA TYR A 108 -0.84 0.64 -11.70
C TYR A 108 -1.61 1.86 -11.14
N LEU A 109 -1.98 1.80 -9.87
CA LEU A 109 -2.73 2.88 -9.22
C LEU A 109 -1.91 4.17 -9.13
N ALA A 110 -0.61 4.07 -8.89
CA ALA A 110 0.28 5.23 -8.89
C ALA A 110 0.19 5.98 -10.22
N ALA A 111 0.20 5.26 -11.34
CA ALA A 111 0.07 5.86 -12.66
C ALA A 111 -1.33 6.46 -12.89
N ARG A 112 -2.38 5.70 -12.57
CA ARG A 112 -3.77 6.13 -12.77
C ARG A 112 -4.11 7.37 -11.95
N GLU A 113 -3.67 7.39 -10.68
CA GLU A 113 -4.00 8.45 -9.71
C GLU A 113 -2.94 9.54 -9.63
N ARG A 114 -1.86 9.44 -10.40
CA ARG A 114 -0.75 10.39 -10.40
C ARG A 114 -0.13 10.56 -9.00
N ILE A 115 0.17 9.43 -8.37
CA ILE A 115 0.82 9.39 -7.05
C ILE A 115 2.26 8.96 -7.25
N ASP A 116 3.20 9.65 -6.60
CA ASP A 116 4.63 9.36 -6.69
C ASP A 116 5.24 8.87 -5.37
N THR A 117 4.47 8.84 -4.29
CA THR A 117 4.98 8.52 -2.96
C THR A 117 4.36 7.22 -2.47
N ILE A 118 5.22 6.32 -1.98
CA ILE A 118 4.84 5.02 -1.44
C ILE A 118 5.39 4.83 -0.03
N PHE A 119 4.52 4.42 0.89
CA PHE A 119 4.90 3.98 2.22
C PHE A 119 5.10 2.46 2.14
N THR A 120 6.35 2.01 2.16
CA THR A 120 6.71 0.61 2.04
C THR A 120 7.96 0.31 2.84
N LEU A 121 8.10 -0.94 3.25
CA LEU A 121 9.33 -1.47 3.84
C LEU A 121 10.19 -2.18 2.79
N ASP A 122 9.66 -2.37 1.59
CA ASP A 122 10.36 -3.01 0.47
C ASP A 122 11.02 -1.96 -0.42
N ARG A 123 12.11 -1.39 0.08
CA ARG A 123 12.86 -0.37 -0.66
C ARG A 123 13.52 -0.92 -1.92
N ARG A 124 13.89 -2.21 -1.90
CA ARG A 124 14.58 -2.85 -3.03
C ARG A 124 13.70 -2.86 -4.27
N ASP A 125 12.49 -3.41 -4.16
CA ASP A 125 11.61 -3.56 -5.31
C ASP A 125 11.02 -2.20 -5.74
N PHE A 126 10.63 -1.35 -4.79
CA PHE A 126 10.10 -0.04 -5.13
C PHE A 126 11.14 0.95 -5.63
N ALA A 127 12.44 0.65 -5.51
CA ALA A 127 13.49 1.39 -6.21
C ALA A 127 13.50 1.05 -7.71
N VAL A 128 12.99 -0.12 -8.09
CA VAL A 128 12.90 -0.57 -9.49
C VAL A 128 11.60 -0.12 -10.14
N TYR A 129 10.45 -0.26 -9.44
CA TYR A 129 9.17 0.17 -9.96
C TYR A 129 9.17 1.68 -10.25
N ARG A 130 8.31 2.10 -11.16
CA ARG A 130 8.16 3.52 -11.49
C ARG A 130 6.73 3.96 -11.23
N SER A 131 6.60 5.19 -10.76
CA SER A 131 5.33 5.85 -10.51
C SER A 131 4.79 6.49 -11.80
N TRP A 132 3.86 7.43 -11.68
CA TRP A 132 3.30 8.08 -12.86
C TRP A 132 4.37 8.83 -13.66
N GLN A 133 4.20 8.87 -14.98
CA GLN A 133 5.18 9.45 -15.92
C GLN A 133 6.57 8.82 -15.81
N LYS A 134 6.64 7.54 -15.39
CA LYS A 134 7.90 6.78 -15.24
C LYS A 134 8.89 7.42 -14.25
N ARG A 135 8.40 8.23 -13.31
CA ARG A 135 9.23 8.82 -12.26
C ARG A 135 9.59 7.77 -11.20
N PRO A 136 10.77 7.87 -10.58
CA PRO A 136 11.05 7.05 -9.40
C PRO A 136 10.01 7.29 -8.30
N PHE A 137 9.72 6.25 -7.51
CA PHE A 137 8.91 6.45 -6.31
C PHE A 137 9.69 7.20 -5.25
N ARG A 138 9.02 8.14 -4.58
CA ARG A 138 9.49 8.67 -3.31
C ARG A 138 9.09 7.67 -2.23
N ILE A 139 10.08 7.01 -1.62
CA ILE A 139 9.85 5.94 -0.64
C ILE A 139 9.90 6.52 0.77
N VAL A 140 8.88 6.23 1.57
CA VAL A 140 8.81 6.57 2.99
C VAL A 140 8.60 5.28 3.79
N PRO A 141 9.02 5.17 5.01
CA PRO A 141 9.71 6.14 5.83
C PRO A 141 11.11 6.42 5.38
#